data_d4cc6f558823735822a3f7ff84888117
#
_entry.id   d4cc6f558823735822a3f7ff84888117
#
_cell.length_a   1.000
_cell.length_b   1.000
_cell.length_c   1.000
_cell.angle_alpha   90.00
_cell.angle_beta   90.00
_cell.angle_gamma   90.00
#
_symmetry.space_group_name_H-M   'P 1'
#
loop_
_entity.id
_entity.type
_entity.pdbx_description
1 polymer ?
#
loop_
_entity_poly.entity_id
_entity_poly.type
_entity_poly.pdbx_seq_one_letter_code
_entity_poly.pdbx_strand_id
1 'polypeptide(L)'
;AYTEQDIKRLCKGRTEEQKKVIRYFLGGGGCLSKTMSDEEYEAAVMAKARSMDFKQKALNKIGLDESQVNEIEPVHFEGYYAKWGKDRKWRSSAYQISWIFFSDTQVYVYQYTFNMDEDGKKESTEEYFYKDITNFSTSSDTVEKEVLEKVSCKGEATYTRKNVDSNRFAMVVPGDKFYCSMEQSDYTERAIQGMKAKLREKKG
;
A
#
# COMPACT_ATOMS: atom_id res chain seq x y z
N ALA A 1 -4.49 3.35 -23.84
CA ALA A 1 -3.04 3.59 -23.76
C ALA A 1 -2.78 5.09 -23.60
N TYR A 2 -1.82 5.48 -22.77
CA TYR A 2 -1.44 6.87 -22.58
C TYR A 2 -0.50 7.33 -23.69
N THR A 3 -0.79 8.49 -24.27
CA THR A 3 0.10 9.14 -25.23
C THR A 3 1.17 9.95 -24.51
N GLU A 4 2.25 10.33 -25.23
CA GLU A 4 3.27 11.24 -24.64
C GLU A 4 2.69 12.60 -24.23
N GLN A 5 1.64 13.05 -24.88
CA GLN A 5 0.93 14.29 -24.47
C GLN A 5 0.17 14.09 -23.17
N ASP A 6 -0.45 12.93 -22.98
CA ASP A 6 -1.14 12.59 -21.73
C ASP A 6 -0.14 12.53 -20.58
N ILE A 7 1.00 11.89 -20.79
CA ILE A 7 2.06 11.79 -19.78
C ILE A 7 2.61 13.17 -19.41
N LYS A 8 2.88 14.03 -20.40
CA LYS A 8 3.32 15.42 -20.15
C LYS A 8 2.28 16.20 -19.33
N ARG A 9 1.00 16.00 -19.60
CA ARG A 9 -0.09 16.65 -18.85
C ARG A 9 -0.12 16.16 -17.40
N LEU A 10 0.01 14.85 -17.18
CA LEU A 10 0.04 14.26 -15.85
C LEU A 10 1.27 14.67 -15.04
N CYS A 11 2.39 14.92 -15.71
CA CYS A 11 3.63 15.40 -15.08
C CYS A 11 3.59 16.89 -14.69
N LYS A 12 2.59 17.64 -15.15
CA LYS A 12 2.52 19.08 -14.86
C LYS A 12 2.34 19.31 -13.35
N GLY A 13 3.22 20.16 -12.79
CA GLY A 13 3.18 20.47 -11.35
C GLY A 13 3.77 19.40 -10.44
N ARG A 14 4.35 18.33 -10.99
CA ARG A 14 4.99 17.26 -10.25
C ARG A 14 6.48 17.53 -10.03
N THR A 15 7.05 16.97 -8.98
CA THR A 15 8.50 16.98 -8.77
C THR A 15 9.20 16.08 -9.79
N GLU A 16 10.52 16.25 -9.95
CA GLU A 16 11.29 15.40 -10.88
C GLU A 16 11.20 13.91 -10.50
N GLU A 17 11.20 13.58 -9.21
CA GLU A 17 11.04 12.20 -8.76
C GLU A 17 9.64 11.66 -9.07
N GLN A 18 8.60 12.45 -8.85
CA GLN A 18 7.23 12.07 -9.19
C GLN A 18 7.05 11.89 -10.71
N LYS A 19 7.66 12.72 -11.52
CA LYS A 19 7.65 12.56 -12.99
C LYS A 19 8.31 11.25 -13.42
N LYS A 20 9.42 10.86 -12.79
CA LYS A 20 10.06 9.56 -13.03
C LYS A 20 9.12 8.40 -12.70
N VAL A 21 8.38 8.51 -11.59
CA VAL A 21 7.39 7.50 -11.18
C VAL A 21 6.25 7.41 -12.19
N ILE A 22 5.69 8.52 -12.63
CA ILE A 22 4.63 8.54 -13.66
C ILE A 22 5.12 7.85 -14.94
N ARG A 23 6.32 8.16 -15.39
CA ARG A 23 6.92 7.53 -16.57
C ARG A 23 7.22 6.04 -16.37
N TYR A 24 7.57 5.64 -15.16
CA TYR A 24 7.74 4.24 -14.81
C TYR A 24 6.46 3.43 -15.00
N PHE A 25 5.30 3.99 -14.59
CA PHE A 25 4.01 3.30 -14.70
C PHE A 25 3.34 3.42 -16.07
N LEU A 26 3.45 4.57 -16.70
CA LEU A 26 2.69 4.86 -17.92
C LEU A 26 3.52 4.70 -19.19
N GLY A 27 4.83 4.53 -19.06
CA GLY A 27 5.73 4.54 -20.20
C GLY A 27 6.04 5.97 -20.65
N GLY A 28 6.41 6.16 -21.88
CA GLY A 28 6.77 7.48 -22.42
C GLY A 28 8.24 7.77 -22.29
N GLY A 29 8.96 7.15 -23.15
CA GLY A 29 10.36 7.37 -23.41
C GLY A 29 10.74 6.48 -24.59
N GLY A 30 11.26 7.06 -25.63
CA GLY A 30 11.85 6.28 -26.73
C GLY A 30 13.00 5.40 -26.21
N CYS A 31 13.54 4.57 -27.06
CA CYS A 31 14.68 3.69 -26.78
C CYS A 31 15.88 4.35 -26.09
N LEU A 32 15.97 5.66 -26.13
CA LEU A 32 17.06 6.45 -25.56
C LEU A 32 16.71 7.11 -24.24
N SER A 33 15.48 7.05 -23.76
CA SER A 33 15.11 7.60 -22.47
C SER A 33 15.20 6.52 -21.38
N LYS A 34 16.10 6.73 -20.44
CA LYS A 34 16.27 5.86 -19.30
C LYS A 34 15.04 5.98 -18.38
N THR A 35 14.17 5.00 -18.43
CA THR A 35 13.11 4.83 -17.43
C THR A 35 13.67 4.13 -16.19
N MET A 36 13.08 4.40 -15.05
CA MET A 36 13.40 3.72 -13.79
C MET A 36 13.22 2.21 -13.93
N SER A 37 14.15 1.43 -13.40
CA SER A 37 13.99 -0.03 -13.33
C SER A 37 13.04 -0.45 -12.21
N ASP A 38 12.62 -1.71 -12.21
CA ASP A 38 11.77 -2.26 -11.16
C ASP A 38 12.46 -2.18 -9.78
N GLU A 39 13.76 -2.47 -9.75
CA GLU A 39 14.58 -2.41 -8.53
C GLU A 39 14.79 -0.97 -8.06
N GLU A 40 15.02 -0.04 -8.98
CA GLU A 40 15.14 1.39 -8.66
C GLU A 40 13.83 1.93 -8.06
N TYR A 41 12.69 1.49 -8.60
CA TYR A 41 11.39 1.87 -8.07
C TYR A 41 11.15 1.31 -6.66
N GLU A 42 11.41 0.04 -6.43
CA GLU A 42 11.30 -0.56 -5.09
C GLU A 42 12.20 0.13 -4.07
N ALA A 43 13.43 0.43 -4.45
CA ALA A 43 14.35 1.18 -3.60
C ALA A 43 13.81 2.58 -3.26
N ALA A 44 13.19 3.27 -4.21
CA ALA A 44 12.56 4.57 -3.99
C ALA A 44 11.38 4.48 -3.02
N VAL A 45 10.53 3.46 -3.15
CA VAL A 45 9.41 3.21 -2.23
C VAL A 45 9.91 2.96 -0.81
N MET A 46 10.89 2.09 -0.66
CA MET A 46 11.46 1.76 0.66
C MET A 46 12.18 2.96 1.28
N ALA A 47 12.88 3.76 0.48
CA ALA A 47 13.53 4.99 0.96
C ALA A 47 12.48 6.00 1.47
N LYS A 48 11.39 6.21 0.73
CA LYS A 48 10.30 7.08 1.16
C LYS A 48 9.64 6.57 2.44
N ALA A 49 9.34 5.29 2.51
CA ALA A 49 8.75 4.66 3.70
C ALA A 49 9.66 4.84 4.94
N ARG A 50 10.96 4.59 4.80
CA ARG A 50 11.92 4.77 5.90
C ARG A 50 12.05 6.22 6.35
N SER A 51 12.01 7.17 5.41
CA SER A 51 12.13 8.60 5.72
C SER A 51 10.95 9.15 6.55
N MET A 52 9.82 8.47 6.53
CA MET A 52 8.60 8.92 7.20
C MET A 52 8.53 8.57 8.68
N ASP A 53 9.36 7.65 9.17
CA ASP A 53 9.39 7.20 10.56
C ASP A 53 7.99 6.87 11.12
N PHE A 54 7.32 5.92 10.51
CA PHE A 54 5.94 5.57 10.83
C PHE A 54 5.74 5.11 12.26
N LYS A 55 6.72 4.40 12.83
CA LYS A 55 6.65 3.97 14.23
C LYS A 55 6.52 5.17 15.17
N GLN A 56 7.38 6.17 14.98
CA GLN A 56 7.34 7.38 15.81
C GLN A 56 6.06 8.18 15.59
N LYS A 57 5.59 8.27 14.35
CA LYS A 57 4.29 8.91 14.04
C LYS A 57 3.14 8.20 14.75
N ALA A 58 3.10 6.88 14.70
CA ALA A 58 2.08 6.09 15.36
C ALA A 58 2.11 6.26 16.89
N LEU A 59 3.30 6.15 17.48
CA LEU A 59 3.48 6.34 18.93
C LEU A 59 3.07 7.74 19.39
N ASN A 60 3.44 8.77 18.64
CA ASN A 60 3.07 10.16 18.97
C ASN A 60 1.56 10.39 18.86
N LYS A 61 0.89 9.77 17.90
CA LYS A 61 -0.56 9.91 17.72
C LYS A 61 -1.38 9.15 18.76
N ILE A 62 -0.92 7.97 19.12
CA ILE A 62 -1.65 7.06 20.01
C ILE A 62 -1.16 7.18 21.46
N GLY A 63 0.12 7.54 21.66
CA GLY A 63 0.70 7.68 23.00
C GLY A 63 1.04 6.35 23.67
N LEU A 64 1.36 5.32 22.89
CA LEU A 64 1.74 4.00 23.38
C LEU A 64 3.18 3.64 23.01
N ASP A 65 3.76 2.68 23.73
CA ASP A 65 5.13 2.24 23.57
C ASP A 65 5.29 0.93 22.80
N GLU A 66 4.20 0.17 22.64
CA GLU A 66 4.24 -1.17 22.06
C GLU A 66 3.66 -1.23 20.67
N SER A 67 4.35 -1.91 19.79
CA SER A 67 3.89 -2.18 18.42
C SER A 67 3.79 -3.67 18.15
N GLN A 68 2.85 -4.07 17.32
CA GLN A 68 2.61 -5.46 16.97
C GLN A 68 2.81 -5.74 15.48
N VAL A 69 2.14 -4.97 14.62
CA VAL A 69 2.17 -5.20 13.19
C VAL A 69 2.44 -3.89 12.48
N ASN A 70 3.36 -3.91 11.54
CA ASN A 70 3.49 -2.88 10.55
C ASN A 70 3.65 -3.51 9.16
N GLU A 71 3.04 -2.91 8.18
CA GLU A 71 3.05 -3.43 6.82
C GLU A 71 3.12 -2.30 5.81
N ILE A 72 3.84 -2.54 4.72
CA ILE A 72 3.81 -1.68 3.54
C ILE A 72 3.21 -2.50 2.42
N GLU A 73 2.03 -2.12 2.01
CA GLU A 73 1.27 -2.85 1.03
C GLU A 73 0.75 -1.98 -0.10
N PRO A 74 0.70 -2.49 -1.33
CA PRO A 74 -0.05 -1.85 -2.39
C PRO A 74 -1.54 -1.99 -2.13
N VAL A 75 -2.27 -0.88 -2.20
CA VAL A 75 -3.71 -0.85 -1.93
C VAL A 75 -4.54 -0.60 -3.18
N HIS A 76 -5.72 -1.19 -3.19
CA HIS A 76 -6.70 -1.01 -4.25
C HIS A 76 -7.64 0.16 -3.92
N PHE A 77 -7.34 1.32 -4.48
CA PHE A 77 -8.24 2.46 -4.46
C PHE A 77 -8.12 3.28 -5.74
N GLU A 78 -9.08 4.12 -6.00
CA GLU A 78 -9.10 4.95 -7.20
C GLU A 78 -7.87 5.85 -7.29
N GLY A 79 -7.40 6.05 -8.52
CA GLY A 79 -6.33 7.00 -8.84
C GLY A 79 -4.90 6.48 -8.70
N TYR A 80 -4.68 5.22 -8.33
CA TYR A 80 -3.33 4.68 -8.34
C TYR A 80 -2.98 3.98 -9.66
N TYR A 81 -1.70 3.94 -9.98
CA TYR A 81 -1.16 3.21 -11.12
C TYR A 81 -0.66 1.83 -10.70
N ALA A 82 -0.65 0.89 -11.64
CA ALA A 82 -0.12 -0.46 -11.44
C ALA A 82 0.76 -0.89 -12.60
N LYS A 83 1.79 -1.67 -12.31
CA LYS A 83 2.72 -2.22 -13.28
C LYS A 83 3.10 -3.64 -12.93
N TRP A 84 3.14 -4.51 -13.95
CA TRP A 84 3.66 -5.86 -13.84
C TRP A 84 5.14 -5.86 -14.22
N GLY A 85 6.00 -6.22 -13.30
CA GLY A 85 7.44 -6.24 -13.49
C GLY A 85 7.94 -7.46 -14.27
N LYS A 86 9.19 -7.40 -14.72
CA LYS A 86 9.86 -8.52 -15.37
C LYS A 86 10.07 -9.71 -14.45
N ASP A 87 10.15 -9.45 -13.16
CA ASP A 87 10.25 -10.43 -12.07
C ASP A 87 8.92 -11.10 -11.72
N ARG A 88 7.86 -10.84 -12.49
CA ARG A 88 6.50 -11.35 -12.30
C ARG A 88 5.84 -10.88 -11.00
N LYS A 89 6.27 -9.74 -10.49
CA LYS A 89 5.61 -9.05 -9.38
C LYS A 89 4.93 -7.82 -9.91
N TRP A 90 3.80 -7.47 -9.31
CA TRP A 90 3.16 -6.21 -9.63
C TRP A 90 3.52 -5.13 -8.62
N ARG A 91 3.47 -3.88 -9.07
CA ARG A 91 3.80 -2.70 -8.28
C ARG A 91 2.70 -1.67 -8.39
N SER A 92 2.55 -0.90 -7.35
CA SER A 92 1.55 0.17 -7.26
C SER A 92 2.22 1.52 -7.03
N SER A 93 1.56 2.59 -7.45
CA SER A 93 1.98 3.96 -7.14
C SER A 93 1.53 4.43 -5.76
N ALA A 94 0.66 3.68 -5.09
CA ALA A 94 0.13 4.01 -3.77
C ALA A 94 0.36 2.87 -2.79
N TYR A 95 0.73 3.23 -1.57
CA TYR A 95 1.01 2.28 -0.50
C TYR A 95 0.34 2.70 0.79
N GLN A 96 -0.08 1.71 1.55
CA GLN A 96 -0.60 1.89 2.90
C GLN A 96 0.29 1.14 3.89
N ILE A 97 0.59 1.77 5.00
CA ILE A 97 1.23 1.12 6.14
C ILE A 97 0.26 1.16 7.33
N SER A 98 0.19 0.07 8.06
CA SER A 98 -0.67 -0.08 9.23
C SER A 98 0.14 -0.50 10.43
N TRP A 99 -0.10 0.13 11.55
CA TRP A 99 0.46 -0.22 12.85
C TRP A 99 -0.68 -0.52 13.81
N ILE A 100 -0.60 -1.67 14.47
CA ILE A 100 -1.61 -2.14 15.41
C ILE A 100 -0.95 -2.38 16.76
N PHE A 101 -1.52 -1.78 17.79
CA PHE A 101 -1.03 -1.85 19.17
C PHE A 101 -2.07 -2.51 20.04
N PHE A 102 -1.63 -3.43 20.88
CA PHE A 102 -2.49 -4.13 21.82
C PHE A 102 -2.18 -3.64 23.24
N SER A 103 -3.15 -2.98 23.85
CA SER A 103 -3.10 -2.61 25.27
C SER A 103 -3.90 -3.63 26.11
N ASP A 104 -4.01 -3.39 27.39
CA ASP A 104 -4.80 -4.25 28.27
C ASP A 104 -6.30 -4.22 27.99
N THR A 105 -6.81 -3.12 27.49
CA THR A 105 -8.26 -2.90 27.30
C THR A 105 -8.67 -2.60 25.88
N GLN A 106 -7.75 -2.22 25.01
CA GLN A 106 -8.03 -1.66 23.68
C GLN A 106 -7.03 -2.11 22.64
N VAL A 107 -7.47 -2.11 21.40
CA VAL A 107 -6.61 -2.13 20.20
C VAL A 107 -6.57 -0.72 19.64
N TYR A 108 -5.37 -0.23 19.37
CA TYR A 108 -5.15 1.04 18.69
C TYR A 108 -4.62 0.75 17.29
N VAL A 109 -5.14 1.46 16.31
CA VAL A 109 -4.73 1.30 14.93
C VAL A 109 -4.29 2.64 14.36
N TYR A 110 -3.14 2.64 13.72
CA TYR A 110 -2.63 3.76 12.95
C TYR A 110 -2.45 3.32 11.51
N GLN A 111 -3.01 4.08 10.56
CA GLN A 111 -2.84 3.84 9.14
C GLN A 111 -2.34 5.10 8.44
N TYR A 112 -1.46 4.90 7.50
CA TYR A 112 -0.92 5.95 6.66
C TYR A 112 -0.88 5.49 5.21
N THR A 113 -1.47 6.28 4.32
CA THR A 113 -1.42 6.04 2.88
C THR A 113 -0.64 7.16 2.21
N PHE A 114 0.26 6.79 1.33
CA PHE A 114 1.07 7.73 0.55
C PHE A 114 1.15 7.33 -0.92
N ASN A 115 1.39 8.33 -1.77
CA ASN A 115 1.58 8.15 -3.21
C ASN A 115 3.03 8.42 -3.59
N MET A 116 3.51 7.71 -4.59
CA MET A 116 4.83 7.93 -5.16
C MET A 116 4.83 8.93 -6.31
N ASP A 117 3.70 9.10 -6.98
CA ASP A 117 3.51 9.92 -8.18
C ASP A 117 2.96 11.32 -7.89
N GLU A 118 2.48 11.55 -6.69
CA GLU A 118 1.90 12.84 -6.29
C GLU A 118 2.08 13.10 -4.80
N ASP A 119 1.92 14.36 -4.41
CA ASP A 119 1.83 14.73 -3.00
C ASP A 119 0.46 14.33 -2.47
N GLY A 120 0.42 14.10 -1.20
CA GLY A 120 -0.78 13.73 -0.52
C GLY A 120 -0.54 12.59 0.43
N LYS A 121 -1.26 12.64 1.52
CA LYS A 121 -1.28 11.62 2.54
C LYS A 121 -2.70 11.44 3.04
N LYS A 122 -2.98 10.24 3.46
CA LYS A 122 -4.16 9.93 4.26
C LYS A 122 -3.68 9.25 5.53
N GLU A 123 -4.06 9.83 6.66
CA GLU A 123 -3.65 9.34 7.97
C GLU A 123 -4.89 9.16 8.84
N SER A 124 -4.99 8.03 9.51
CA SER A 124 -6.09 7.75 10.42
C SER A 124 -5.63 6.99 11.67
N THR A 125 -6.30 7.23 12.77
CA THR A 125 -6.17 6.48 13.99
C THR A 125 -7.54 6.02 14.47
N GLU A 126 -7.61 4.78 14.95
CA GLU A 126 -8.82 4.19 15.50
C GLU A 126 -8.50 3.49 16.81
N GLU A 127 -9.47 3.50 17.71
CA GLU A 127 -9.40 2.81 18.99
C GLU A 127 -10.61 1.91 19.14
N TYR A 128 -10.37 0.65 19.48
CA TYR A 128 -11.43 -0.33 19.67
C TYR A 128 -11.26 -1.03 21.01
N PHE A 129 -12.28 -0.97 21.86
CA PHE A 129 -12.32 -1.78 23.07
C PHE A 129 -12.52 -3.24 22.71
N TYR A 130 -11.80 -4.14 23.34
CA TYR A 130 -11.91 -5.58 23.05
C TYR A 130 -13.35 -6.08 23.18
N LYS A 131 -14.10 -5.59 24.14
CA LYS A 131 -15.52 -5.97 24.34
C LYS A 131 -16.41 -5.64 23.14
N ASP A 132 -16.04 -4.63 22.36
CA ASP A 132 -16.83 -4.17 21.20
C ASP A 132 -16.41 -4.84 19.90
N ILE A 133 -15.28 -5.54 19.88
CA ILE A 133 -14.83 -6.27 18.70
C ILE A 133 -15.60 -7.58 18.62
N THR A 134 -16.43 -7.73 17.60
CA THR A 134 -17.29 -8.91 17.41
C THR A 134 -16.62 -10.00 16.61
N ASN A 135 -15.71 -9.64 15.70
CA ASN A 135 -15.03 -10.58 14.83
C ASN A 135 -13.70 -10.04 14.31
N PHE A 136 -12.76 -10.95 14.08
CA PHE A 136 -11.59 -10.78 13.24
C PHE A 136 -11.74 -11.67 12.02
N SER A 137 -11.49 -11.14 10.85
CA SER A 137 -11.52 -11.92 9.61
C SER A 137 -10.37 -11.56 8.70
N THR A 138 -10.03 -12.49 7.83
CA THR A 138 -9.16 -12.27 6.70
C THR A 138 -9.96 -12.49 5.43
N SER A 139 -9.75 -11.65 4.44
CA SER A 139 -10.36 -11.79 3.13
C SER A 139 -9.33 -11.51 2.05
N SER A 140 -9.55 -12.09 0.88
CA SER A 140 -8.79 -11.76 -0.32
C SER A 140 -9.75 -11.28 -1.39
N ASP A 141 -9.38 -10.19 -2.04
CA ASP A 141 -10.09 -9.65 -3.18
C ASP A 141 -9.20 -9.72 -4.41
N THR A 142 -9.79 -10.03 -5.54
CA THR A 142 -9.12 -9.97 -6.84
C THR A 142 -9.75 -8.87 -7.66
N VAL A 143 -8.94 -7.90 -8.07
CA VAL A 143 -9.37 -6.78 -8.90
C VAL A 143 -8.66 -6.84 -10.24
N GLU A 144 -9.43 -6.72 -11.34
CA GLU A 144 -8.86 -6.59 -12.65
C GLU A 144 -8.29 -5.18 -12.85
N LYS A 145 -7.01 -5.09 -13.18
CA LYS A 145 -6.30 -3.83 -13.38
C LYS A 145 -5.55 -3.84 -14.70
N GLU A 146 -5.58 -2.72 -15.39
CA GLU A 146 -4.74 -2.49 -16.55
C GLU A 146 -3.32 -2.17 -16.08
N VAL A 147 -2.36 -3.01 -16.40
CA VAL A 147 -0.97 -2.88 -15.97
C VAL A 147 -0.05 -2.72 -17.17
N LEU A 148 0.96 -1.87 -17.03
CA LEU A 148 2.00 -1.71 -18.03
C LEU A 148 2.84 -2.99 -18.12
N GLU A 149 2.89 -3.60 -19.29
CA GLU A 149 3.66 -4.81 -19.51
C GLU A 149 5.01 -4.51 -20.17
N LYS A 150 5.02 -3.63 -21.16
CA LYS A 150 6.19 -3.42 -22.01
C LYS A 150 6.16 -2.04 -22.65
N VAL A 151 7.31 -1.45 -22.82
CA VAL A 151 7.51 -0.24 -23.62
C VAL A 151 8.43 -0.60 -24.79
N SER A 152 8.01 -0.30 -26.01
CA SER A 152 8.82 -0.52 -27.19
C SER A 152 9.91 0.54 -27.34
N CYS A 153 10.89 0.27 -28.20
CA CYS A 153 11.95 1.25 -28.54
C CYS A 153 11.42 2.54 -29.17
N LYS A 154 10.20 2.52 -29.69
CA LYS A 154 9.52 3.70 -30.22
C LYS A 154 8.71 4.48 -29.17
N GLY A 155 8.77 4.06 -27.91
CA GLY A 155 8.00 4.66 -26.83
C GLY A 155 6.54 4.23 -26.74
N GLU A 156 6.15 3.20 -27.53
CA GLU A 156 4.81 2.63 -27.45
C GLU A 156 4.69 1.75 -26.23
N ALA A 157 3.69 1.98 -25.40
CA ALA A 157 3.40 1.22 -24.20
C ALA A 157 2.32 0.15 -24.48
N THR A 158 2.58 -1.05 -24.06
CA THR A 158 1.61 -2.16 -24.13
C THR A 158 1.07 -2.41 -22.73
N TYR A 159 -0.26 -2.43 -22.62
CA TYR A 159 -0.97 -2.70 -21.38
C TYR A 159 -1.72 -4.03 -21.50
N THR A 160 -1.77 -4.75 -20.42
CA THR A 160 -2.58 -5.96 -20.28
C THR A 160 -3.44 -5.87 -19.04
N ARG A 161 -4.61 -6.49 -19.09
CA ARG A 161 -5.43 -6.66 -17.91
C ARG A 161 -4.94 -7.85 -17.11
N LYS A 162 -4.70 -7.62 -15.86
CA LYS A 162 -4.26 -8.66 -14.92
C LYS A 162 -5.09 -8.59 -13.66
N ASN A 163 -5.31 -9.76 -13.10
CA ASN A 163 -5.90 -9.87 -11.78
C ASN A 163 -4.85 -9.54 -10.73
N VAL A 164 -5.16 -8.58 -9.89
CA VAL A 164 -4.32 -8.15 -8.79
C VAL A 164 -5.00 -8.57 -7.49
N ASP A 165 -4.36 -9.48 -6.78
CA ASP A 165 -4.87 -9.97 -5.51
C ASP A 165 -4.46 -9.03 -4.39
N SER A 166 -5.39 -8.75 -3.50
CA SER A 166 -5.11 -8.08 -2.24
C SER A 166 -5.66 -8.90 -1.08
N ASN A 167 -4.87 -9.04 -0.05
CA ASN A 167 -5.29 -9.65 1.20
C ASN A 167 -5.65 -8.56 2.19
N ARG A 168 -6.74 -8.76 2.90
CA ARG A 168 -7.22 -7.83 3.92
C ARG A 168 -7.43 -8.54 5.23
N PHE A 169 -7.03 -7.87 6.26
CA PHE A 169 -7.41 -8.17 7.62
C PHE A 169 -8.50 -7.20 8.07
N ALA A 170 -9.53 -7.70 8.70
CA ALA A 170 -10.65 -6.90 9.15
C ALA A 170 -10.97 -7.14 10.63
N MET A 171 -11.26 -6.06 11.34
CA MET A 171 -11.94 -6.09 12.64
C MET A 171 -13.36 -5.60 12.47
N VAL A 172 -14.31 -6.33 13.00
CA VAL A 172 -15.72 -5.96 12.98
C VAL A 172 -16.13 -5.47 14.37
N VAL A 173 -16.71 -4.29 14.41
CA VAL A 173 -17.30 -3.66 15.60
C VAL A 173 -18.75 -3.31 15.30
N PRO A 174 -19.62 -3.11 16.28
CA PRO A 174 -20.99 -2.68 16.03
C PRO A 174 -21.04 -1.38 15.23
N GLY A 175 -21.64 -1.44 14.03
CA GLY A 175 -21.86 -0.28 13.16
C GLY A 175 -20.66 0.11 12.30
N ASP A 176 -19.52 -0.57 12.41
CA ASP A 176 -18.33 -0.27 11.62
C ASP A 176 -17.49 -1.51 11.32
N LYS A 177 -16.58 -1.36 10.38
CA LYS A 177 -15.65 -2.39 10.01
C LYS A 177 -14.31 -1.77 9.61
N PHE A 178 -13.26 -2.11 10.36
CA PHE A 178 -11.91 -1.69 10.06
C PHE A 178 -11.25 -2.68 9.11
N TYR A 179 -10.50 -2.16 8.14
CA TYR A 179 -9.72 -2.96 7.21
C TYR A 179 -8.27 -2.49 7.19
N CYS A 180 -7.33 -3.42 7.12
CA CYS A 180 -6.00 -3.13 6.66
C CYS A 180 -5.58 -4.11 5.56
N SER A 181 -4.90 -3.59 4.56
CA SER A 181 -4.30 -4.39 3.50
C SER A 181 -3.03 -5.05 4.00
N MET A 182 -2.76 -6.27 3.53
CA MET A 182 -1.63 -7.06 3.99
C MET A 182 -0.98 -7.79 2.82
N GLU A 183 0.32 -7.96 2.92
CA GLU A 183 1.06 -8.84 2.04
C GLU A 183 0.86 -10.29 2.48
N GLN A 184 0.65 -11.19 1.53
CA GLN A 184 0.58 -12.61 1.83
C GLN A 184 1.98 -13.16 2.07
N SER A 185 2.32 -13.36 3.33
CA SER A 185 3.60 -13.91 3.77
C SER A 185 3.42 -14.73 5.06
N ASP A 186 4.38 -15.59 5.34
CA ASP A 186 4.39 -16.36 6.60
C ASP A 186 4.45 -15.44 7.82
N TYR A 187 5.13 -14.31 7.70
CA TYR A 187 5.17 -13.30 8.75
C TYR A 187 3.78 -12.72 9.03
N THR A 188 3.08 -12.30 7.99
CA THR A 188 1.73 -11.75 8.07
C THR A 188 0.75 -12.77 8.65
N GLU A 189 0.80 -14.02 8.20
CA GLU A 189 -0.05 -15.08 8.76
C GLU A 189 0.20 -15.31 10.24
N ARG A 190 1.45 -15.36 10.68
CA ARG A 190 1.80 -15.48 12.10
C ARG A 190 1.32 -14.28 12.92
N ALA A 191 1.47 -13.07 12.38
CA ALA A 191 0.96 -11.87 13.02
C ALA A 191 -0.56 -11.91 13.21
N ILE A 192 -1.31 -12.34 12.19
CA ILE A 192 -2.77 -12.52 12.29
C ILE A 192 -3.15 -13.55 13.33
N GLN A 193 -2.50 -14.70 13.34
CA GLN A 193 -2.78 -15.75 14.33
C GLN A 193 -2.49 -15.24 15.76
N GLY A 194 -1.41 -14.49 15.94
CA GLY A 194 -1.09 -13.82 17.21
C GLY A 194 -2.16 -12.82 17.62
N MET A 195 -2.66 -12.00 16.69
CA MET A 195 -3.75 -11.05 16.95
C MET A 195 -5.05 -11.76 17.32
N LYS A 196 -5.41 -12.81 16.60
CA LYS A 196 -6.60 -13.62 16.93
C LYS A 196 -6.50 -14.28 18.30
N ALA A 197 -5.34 -14.81 18.65
CA ALA A 197 -5.10 -15.41 19.97
C ALA A 197 -5.24 -14.35 21.08
N LYS A 198 -4.64 -13.17 20.89
CA LYS A 198 -4.74 -12.05 21.81
C LYS A 198 -6.18 -11.59 22.03
N LEU A 199 -6.94 -11.50 20.94
CA LEU A 199 -8.35 -11.15 21.01
C LEU A 199 -9.18 -12.15 21.81
N ARG A 200 -8.97 -13.46 21.55
CA ARG A 200 -9.65 -14.52 22.29
C ARG A 200 -9.34 -14.45 23.78
N GLU A 201 -8.07 -14.25 24.14
CA GLU A 201 -7.64 -14.06 25.53
C GLU A 201 -8.33 -12.87 26.19
N LYS A 202 -8.37 -11.72 25.51
CA LYS A 202 -8.95 -10.48 26.07
C LYS A 202 -10.48 -10.46 26.12
N LYS A 203 -11.12 -11.23 25.27
CA LYS A 203 -12.59 -11.35 25.30
C LYS A 203 -13.12 -12.38 26.29
N GLY A 204 -12.24 -13.20 26.80
CA GLY A 204 -12.59 -14.21 27.80
C GLY A 204 -13.41 -15.35 27.25
#